data_1612f00e3a399d1c8e25ec4afb250575
#
_entry.id   1612f00e3a399d1c8e25ec4afb250575
#
_cell.length_a   1.000
_cell.length_b   1.000
_cell.length_c   1.000
_cell.angle_alpha   90.00
_cell.angle_beta   90.00
_cell.angle_gamma   90.00
#
_symmetry.space_group_name_H-M   'P 1'
#
loop_
_entity.id
_entity.type
_entity.pdbx_description
1 polymer ?
#
loop_
_entity_poly.entity_id
_entity_poly.type
_entity_poly.pdbx_seq_one_letter_code
_entity_poly.pdbx_strand_id
1 'polypeptide(L)'
;MPAPQVSTIYATSPGGTTLDQDACGGNPFATALIELSQRPASKLSHFLPALRKSTIEKSAGQQVPTCERLPSNRTWAFPMTAGARAEKRIALVLIVSEYLSLANPRLLGAAADERRIASMLAGHGFSVVQAVPPDRQALHGALRSFAAKSKGFDVAVVYSTGHGVEHEGSTYLLPGDYPFLRGYCTTLLAQHAVPVDRIASACKAKKVNLTFFAGCRTNT
;
A
#
# COMPACT_ATOMS: atom_id res chain seq x y z
N MET A 1 2.40 -9.66 -25.13
CA MET A 1 3.48 -9.45 -24.15
C MET A 1 2.95 -9.84 -22.77
N PRO A 2 3.73 -10.53 -21.92
CA PRO A 2 3.30 -10.82 -20.57
C PRO A 2 3.00 -9.52 -19.84
N ALA A 3 1.98 -9.54 -18.96
CA ALA A 3 1.65 -8.38 -18.13
C ALA A 3 2.87 -7.98 -17.27
N PRO A 4 3.16 -6.67 -17.13
CA PRO A 4 4.28 -6.24 -16.33
C PRO A 4 4.11 -6.70 -14.89
N GLN A 5 5.20 -7.19 -14.30
CA GLN A 5 5.24 -7.70 -12.95
C GLN A 5 4.90 -6.59 -11.95
N VAL A 6 4.11 -6.93 -10.94
CA VAL A 6 3.81 -6.01 -9.83
C VAL A 6 4.92 -6.09 -8.80
N SER A 7 5.37 -4.94 -8.32
CA SER A 7 6.32 -4.84 -7.20
C SER A 7 5.57 -4.43 -5.95
N THR A 8 5.73 -5.19 -4.89
CA THR A 8 5.11 -4.91 -3.60
C THR A 8 6.15 -4.40 -2.61
N ILE A 9 5.91 -3.23 -2.06
CA ILE A 9 6.73 -2.55 -1.07
C ILE A 9 5.96 -2.57 0.25
N TYR A 10 6.53 -3.20 1.26
CA TYR A 10 5.96 -3.30 2.59
C TYR A 10 6.60 -2.28 3.52
N ALA A 11 5.80 -1.69 4.39
CA ALA A 11 6.26 -0.72 5.39
C ALA A 11 7.14 -1.35 6.48
N THR A 12 7.12 -2.67 6.62
CA THR A 12 7.95 -3.40 7.58
C THR A 12 8.40 -4.75 7.02
N SER A 13 9.41 -5.34 7.64
CA SER A 13 9.90 -6.69 7.32
C SER A 13 8.93 -7.78 7.80
N PRO A 14 9.08 -9.03 7.31
CA PRO A 14 8.37 -10.18 7.86
C PRO A 14 8.49 -10.27 9.39
N GLY A 15 7.39 -10.56 10.07
CA GLY A 15 7.30 -10.59 11.53
C GLY A 15 7.22 -9.20 12.19
N GLY A 16 7.35 -8.11 11.44
CA GLY A 16 7.42 -6.76 11.98
C GLY A 16 6.06 -6.09 12.17
N THR A 17 6.05 -5.08 13.04
CA THR A 17 4.90 -4.19 13.28
C THR A 17 5.05 -2.88 12.53
N THR A 18 3.95 -2.16 12.36
CA THR A 18 3.92 -0.77 11.91
C THR A 18 3.27 0.11 12.99
N LEU A 19 3.73 1.36 13.06
CA LEU A 19 3.10 2.37 13.90
C LEU A 19 1.89 2.94 13.15
N ASP A 20 0.79 3.17 13.84
CA ASP A 20 -0.36 3.85 13.25
C ASP A 20 -0.05 5.32 12.98
N GLN A 21 0.63 5.99 13.91
CA GLN A 21 0.93 7.42 13.82
C GLN A 21 2.39 7.74 14.14
N ASP A 22 2.91 8.76 13.46
CA ASP A 22 4.12 9.51 13.79
C ASP A 22 3.76 10.94 14.25
N ALA A 23 4.76 11.77 14.41
CA ALA A 23 4.57 13.20 14.78
C ALA A 23 3.74 14.00 13.74
N CYS A 24 3.59 13.51 12.52
CA CYS A 24 2.78 14.10 11.45
C CYS A 24 1.36 13.55 11.39
N GLY A 25 0.99 12.65 12.31
CA GLY A 25 -0.37 12.13 12.47
C GLY A 25 -0.74 10.97 11.52
N GLY A 26 0.22 10.41 10.81
CA GLY A 26 0.02 9.24 9.94
C GLY A 26 1.13 8.21 10.11
N ASN A 27 1.05 7.11 9.37
CA ASN A 27 2.07 6.07 9.41
C ASN A 27 3.44 6.62 8.99
N PRO A 28 4.55 6.30 9.71
CA PRO A 28 5.92 6.74 9.35
C PRO A 28 6.31 6.44 7.89
N PHE A 29 5.87 5.32 7.37
CA PHE A 29 6.09 4.94 5.97
C PHE A 29 5.34 5.86 4.99
N ALA A 30 4.09 6.21 5.29
CA ALA A 30 3.32 7.18 4.49
C ALA A 30 3.97 8.57 4.52
N THR A 31 4.40 9.02 5.70
CA THR A 31 5.10 10.30 5.84
C THR A 31 6.40 10.31 5.04
N ALA A 32 7.21 9.25 5.12
CA ALA A 32 8.42 9.12 4.33
C ALA A 32 8.15 9.12 2.81
N LEU A 33 7.11 8.41 2.37
CA LEU A 33 6.69 8.36 0.96
C LEU A 33 6.30 9.75 0.45
N ILE A 34 5.51 10.50 1.22
CA ILE A 34 5.07 11.85 0.88
C ILE A 34 6.26 12.82 0.79
N GLU A 35 7.13 12.84 1.78
CA GLU A 35 8.30 13.74 1.78
C GLU A 35 9.27 13.45 0.63
N LEU A 36 9.52 12.18 0.36
CA LEU A 36 10.40 11.80 -0.74
C LEU A 36 9.79 12.12 -2.11
N SER A 37 8.46 12.08 -2.22
CA SER A 37 7.77 12.46 -3.45
C SER A 37 7.93 13.95 -3.79
N GLN A 38 8.20 14.80 -2.83
CA GLN A 38 8.43 16.25 -3.01
C GLN A 38 9.86 16.57 -3.49
N ARG A 39 10.77 15.59 -3.45
CA ARG A 39 12.15 15.75 -3.94
C ARG A 39 12.19 15.65 -5.46
N PRO A 40 13.29 16.11 -6.11
CA PRO A 40 13.48 15.90 -7.54
C PRO A 40 13.31 14.44 -7.94
N ALA A 41 12.77 14.21 -9.14
CA ALA A 41 12.50 12.88 -9.64
C ALA A 41 13.70 11.94 -9.50
N SER A 42 13.47 10.78 -8.94
CA SER A 42 14.48 9.78 -8.66
C SER A 42 14.04 8.43 -9.24
N LYS A 43 14.99 7.70 -9.85
CA LYS A 43 14.73 6.33 -10.31
C LYS A 43 14.31 5.45 -9.14
N LEU A 44 13.44 4.47 -9.37
CA LEU A 44 13.00 3.55 -8.31
C LEU A 44 14.18 2.87 -7.60
N SER A 45 15.29 2.61 -8.31
CA SER A 45 16.51 2.04 -7.72
C SER A 45 17.13 2.91 -6.62
N HIS A 46 16.91 4.23 -6.63
CA HIS A 46 17.37 5.17 -5.61
C HIS A 46 16.23 5.52 -4.62
N PHE A 47 15.01 5.62 -5.14
CA PHE A 47 13.84 5.96 -4.34
C PHE A 47 13.54 4.92 -3.25
N LEU A 48 13.57 3.62 -3.58
CA LEU A 48 13.24 2.57 -2.61
C LEU A 48 14.23 2.49 -1.43
N PRO A 49 15.57 2.54 -1.63
CA PRO A 49 16.52 2.66 -0.52
C PRO A 49 16.32 3.92 0.33
N ALA A 50 16.01 5.07 -0.30
CA ALA A 50 15.72 6.30 0.41
C ALA A 50 14.43 6.21 1.24
N LEU A 51 13.37 5.59 0.69
CA LEU A 51 12.13 5.33 1.40
C LEU A 51 12.37 4.43 2.62
N ARG A 52 13.16 3.37 2.45
CA ARG A 52 13.54 2.49 3.55
C ARG A 52 14.26 3.24 4.65
N LYS A 53 15.30 4.03 4.30
CA LYS A 53 16.08 4.81 5.26
C LYS A 53 15.20 5.82 6.02
N SER A 54 14.41 6.62 5.31
CA SER A 54 13.54 7.63 5.91
C SER A 54 12.47 7.02 6.83
N THR A 55 11.90 5.86 6.46
CA THR A 55 10.94 5.16 7.31
C THR A 55 11.57 4.65 8.61
N ILE A 56 12.78 4.07 8.53
CA ILE A 56 13.53 3.60 9.71
C ILE A 56 13.77 4.78 10.67
N GLU A 57 14.22 5.91 10.15
CA GLU A 57 14.47 7.13 10.95
C GLU A 57 13.20 7.63 11.63
N LYS A 58 12.08 7.74 10.88
CA LYS A 58 10.80 8.24 11.39
C LYS A 58 10.13 7.31 12.40
N SER A 59 10.38 6.03 12.33
CA SER A 59 9.85 5.03 13.24
C SER A 59 10.80 4.65 14.39
N ALA A 60 11.91 5.38 14.56
CA ALA A 60 12.95 5.07 15.53
C ALA A 60 13.43 3.59 15.42
N GLY A 61 13.54 3.09 14.19
CA GLY A 61 14.01 1.73 13.90
C GLY A 61 12.92 0.65 13.95
N GLN A 62 11.70 0.95 14.36
CA GLN A 62 10.64 -0.05 14.51
C GLN A 62 10.11 -0.58 13.17
N GLN A 63 10.13 0.24 12.12
CA GLN A 63 9.69 -0.15 10.78
C GLN A 63 10.88 -0.24 9.83
N VAL A 64 11.08 -1.42 9.26
CA VAL A 64 12.15 -1.69 8.28
C VAL A 64 11.50 -2.12 6.96
N PRO A 65 11.22 -1.18 6.05
CA PRO A 65 10.57 -1.49 4.78
C PRO A 65 11.33 -2.52 3.96
N THR A 66 10.58 -3.39 3.29
CA THR A 66 11.10 -4.40 2.37
C THR A 66 10.40 -4.30 1.02
N CYS A 67 11.05 -4.77 -0.04
CA CYS A 67 10.48 -4.82 -1.38
C CYS A 67 10.56 -6.25 -1.90
N GLU A 68 9.42 -6.82 -2.20
CA GLU A 68 9.33 -8.08 -2.91
C GLU A 68 9.23 -7.81 -4.41
N ARG A 69 10.08 -8.49 -5.18
CA ARG A 69 10.16 -8.37 -6.64
C ARG A 69 10.42 -6.93 -7.10
N LEU A 70 11.70 -6.61 -7.24
CA LEU A 70 12.10 -5.30 -7.78
C LEU A 70 11.42 -5.03 -9.13
N PRO A 71 10.97 -3.80 -9.38
CA PRO A 71 10.33 -3.46 -10.64
C PRO A 71 11.23 -3.80 -11.83
N SER A 72 10.68 -4.40 -12.87
CA SER A 72 11.39 -4.65 -14.13
C SER A 72 11.86 -3.35 -14.77
N ASN A 73 11.08 -2.28 -14.67
CA ASN A 73 11.45 -0.94 -15.12
C ASN A 73 12.08 -0.12 -13.98
N ARG A 74 13.33 -0.45 -13.65
CA ARG A 74 14.11 0.27 -12.62
C ARG A 74 14.44 1.71 -12.99
N THR A 75 14.27 2.10 -14.25
CA THR A 75 14.54 3.46 -14.73
C THR A 75 13.35 4.39 -14.60
N TRP A 76 12.14 3.85 -14.34
CA TRP A 76 10.98 4.68 -14.07
C TRP A 76 11.22 5.54 -12.83
N ALA A 77 10.91 6.82 -12.94
CA ALA A 77 11.16 7.80 -11.88
C ALA A 77 9.86 8.27 -11.23
N PHE A 78 9.94 8.49 -9.93
CA PHE A 78 8.91 9.09 -9.12
C PHE A 78 9.50 10.28 -8.35
N PRO A 79 8.90 11.46 -8.35
CA PRO A 79 7.76 11.91 -9.15
C PRO A 79 8.11 12.18 -10.63
N MET A 80 7.14 12.62 -11.45
CA MET A 80 7.39 12.91 -12.88
C MET A 80 8.40 14.04 -13.08
N THR A 81 9.35 13.84 -14.01
CA THR A 81 10.14 14.94 -14.56
C THR A 81 9.29 15.77 -15.51
N ALA A 82 9.43 17.10 -15.43
CA ALA A 82 8.88 18.00 -16.45
C ALA A 82 9.43 17.59 -17.84
N GLY A 83 8.52 17.32 -18.80
CA GLY A 83 8.89 16.87 -20.15
C GLY A 83 8.80 15.37 -20.40
N ALA A 84 8.50 14.53 -19.42
CA ALA A 84 8.14 13.13 -19.68
C ALA A 84 6.85 13.08 -20.52
N ARG A 85 6.86 12.28 -21.60
CA ARG A 85 5.67 12.03 -22.43
C ARG A 85 4.51 11.71 -21.49
N ALA A 86 3.35 12.35 -21.67
CA ALA A 86 2.22 12.29 -20.77
C ALA A 86 1.78 10.83 -20.51
N GLU A 87 2.33 10.20 -19.49
CA GLU A 87 1.90 8.87 -19.05
C GLU A 87 0.54 8.96 -18.38
N LYS A 88 -0.37 8.06 -18.75
CA LYS A 88 -1.65 7.91 -18.04
C LYS A 88 -1.41 7.16 -16.75
N ARG A 89 -1.67 7.80 -15.62
CA ARG A 89 -1.40 7.27 -14.28
C ARG A 89 -2.70 7.12 -13.49
N ILE A 90 -2.87 6.00 -12.80
CA ILE A 90 -3.99 5.75 -11.90
C ILE A 90 -3.50 5.22 -10.57
N ALA A 91 -4.16 5.63 -9.50
CA ALA A 91 -3.86 5.13 -8.16
C ALA A 91 -5.13 4.72 -7.42
N LEU A 92 -5.03 3.68 -6.59
CA LEU A 92 -6.01 3.32 -5.57
C LEU A 92 -5.41 3.60 -4.19
N VAL A 93 -6.11 4.41 -3.40
CA VAL A 93 -5.86 4.58 -1.96
C VAL A 93 -6.91 3.77 -1.23
N LEU A 94 -6.49 2.64 -0.67
CA LEU A 94 -7.34 1.63 -0.04
C LEU A 94 -7.08 1.61 1.47
N ILE A 95 -8.02 2.10 2.25
CA ILE A 95 -7.87 2.30 3.69
C ILE A 95 -8.88 1.46 4.46
N VAL A 96 -8.39 0.67 5.41
CA VAL A 96 -9.24 0.01 6.41
C VAL A 96 -8.87 0.58 7.76
N SER A 97 -9.67 1.52 8.26
CA SER A 97 -9.42 2.25 9.51
C SER A 97 -10.43 1.99 10.60
N GLU A 98 -11.53 1.31 10.30
CA GLU A 98 -12.60 1.01 11.26
C GLU A 98 -12.88 -0.49 11.28
N TYR A 99 -13.04 -1.01 12.49
CA TYR A 99 -13.24 -2.44 12.73
C TYR A 99 -14.44 -2.67 13.64
N LEU A 100 -15.28 -3.65 13.29
CA LEU A 100 -16.48 -3.98 14.06
C LEU A 100 -16.17 -4.63 15.40
N SER A 101 -14.97 -5.20 15.58
CA SER A 101 -14.55 -5.79 16.84
C SER A 101 -14.11 -4.72 17.83
N LEU A 102 -14.67 -4.76 19.05
CA LEU A 102 -14.28 -3.89 20.16
C LEU A 102 -12.82 -4.11 20.64
N ALA A 103 -12.22 -5.24 20.31
CA ALA A 103 -10.82 -5.55 20.66
C ALA A 103 -9.80 -4.79 19.81
N ASN A 104 -10.22 -4.16 18.68
CA ASN A 104 -9.35 -3.43 17.79
C ASN A 104 -9.84 -2.00 17.63
N PRO A 105 -9.07 -1.03 18.15
CA PRO A 105 -9.44 0.37 18.05
C PRO A 105 -9.39 0.88 16.61
N ARG A 106 -10.07 1.98 16.37
CA ARG A 106 -9.99 2.73 15.11
C ARG A 106 -8.55 3.19 14.87
N LEU A 107 -8.05 2.98 13.66
CA LEU A 107 -6.73 3.44 13.22
C LEU A 107 -6.81 4.89 12.72
N LEU A 108 -6.45 5.83 13.59
CA LEU A 108 -6.53 7.27 13.29
C LEU A 108 -5.49 7.68 12.25
N GLY A 109 -4.29 7.10 12.30
CA GLY A 109 -3.22 7.35 11.34
C GLY A 109 -3.58 6.83 9.95
N ALA A 110 -4.17 5.64 9.85
CA ALA A 110 -4.67 5.12 8.59
C ALA A 110 -5.74 6.05 7.98
N ALA A 111 -6.67 6.57 8.79
CA ALA A 111 -7.68 7.53 8.32
C ALA A 111 -7.06 8.87 7.89
N ALA A 112 -6.00 9.33 8.54
CA ALA A 112 -5.26 10.53 8.14
C ALA A 112 -4.51 10.31 6.82
N ASP A 113 -3.93 9.14 6.62
CA ASP A 113 -3.16 8.78 5.42
C ASP A 113 -4.03 8.75 4.15
N GLU A 114 -5.34 8.49 4.27
CA GLU A 114 -6.26 8.54 3.12
C GLU A 114 -6.10 9.84 2.33
N ARG A 115 -6.31 10.99 2.98
CA ARG A 115 -6.24 12.29 2.33
C ARG A 115 -4.82 12.69 1.96
N ARG A 116 -3.83 12.40 2.82
CA ARG A 116 -2.43 12.76 2.62
C ARG A 116 -1.85 12.06 1.39
N ILE A 117 -2.06 10.76 1.27
CA ILE A 117 -1.60 9.94 0.14
C ILE A 117 -2.38 10.28 -1.13
N ALA A 118 -3.71 10.45 -1.05
CA ALA A 118 -4.51 10.84 -2.20
C ALA A 118 -4.07 12.18 -2.79
N SER A 119 -3.85 13.19 -1.94
CA SER A 119 -3.37 14.50 -2.36
C SER A 119 -1.98 14.43 -2.98
N MET A 120 -1.07 13.68 -2.38
CA MET A 120 0.27 13.48 -2.92
C MET A 120 0.23 12.83 -4.31
N LEU A 121 -0.52 11.74 -4.48
CA LEU A 121 -0.63 11.07 -5.78
C LEU A 121 -1.31 11.95 -6.84
N ALA A 122 -2.36 12.69 -6.48
CA ALA A 122 -3.01 13.64 -7.39
C ALA A 122 -2.04 14.74 -7.84
N GLY A 123 -1.22 15.28 -6.92
CA GLY A 123 -0.17 16.26 -7.23
C GLY A 123 0.89 15.75 -8.22
N HIS A 124 1.04 14.41 -8.33
CA HIS A 124 1.93 13.75 -9.28
C HIS A 124 1.22 13.22 -10.53
N GLY A 125 0.02 13.74 -10.83
CA GLY A 125 -0.71 13.46 -12.07
C GLY A 125 -1.38 12.09 -12.11
N PHE A 126 -1.64 11.46 -10.95
CA PHE A 126 -2.44 10.26 -10.89
C PHE A 126 -3.94 10.58 -10.87
N SER A 127 -4.73 9.84 -11.65
CA SER A 127 -6.17 9.74 -11.43
C SER A 127 -6.39 8.90 -10.17
N VAL A 128 -6.79 9.52 -9.05
CA VAL A 128 -6.88 8.85 -7.76
C VAL A 128 -8.29 8.31 -7.52
N VAL A 129 -8.37 7.04 -7.16
CA VAL A 129 -9.56 6.37 -6.64
C VAL A 129 -9.34 6.15 -5.15
N GLN A 130 -10.27 6.62 -4.32
CA GLN A 130 -10.24 6.38 -2.87
C GLN A 130 -11.28 5.33 -2.51
N ALA A 131 -10.95 4.42 -1.60
CA ALA A 131 -11.84 3.39 -1.09
C ALA A 131 -11.58 3.14 0.39
N VAL A 132 -12.63 3.29 1.19
CA VAL A 132 -12.64 2.97 2.63
C VAL A 132 -13.70 1.87 2.85
N PRO A 133 -13.39 0.63 2.45
CA PRO A 133 -14.37 -0.45 2.51
C PRO A 133 -14.65 -0.87 3.95
N PRO A 134 -15.94 -0.94 4.36
CA PRO A 134 -16.30 -1.34 5.71
C PRO A 134 -16.12 -2.85 5.95
N ASP A 135 -16.11 -3.64 4.89
CA ASP A 135 -16.08 -5.11 4.94
C ASP A 135 -15.30 -5.74 3.78
N ARG A 136 -15.13 -7.05 3.86
CA ARG A 136 -14.43 -7.84 2.84
C ARG A 136 -15.08 -7.77 1.46
N GLN A 137 -16.42 -7.75 1.39
CA GLN A 137 -17.14 -7.72 0.12
C GLN A 137 -16.91 -6.41 -0.62
N ALA A 138 -17.02 -5.27 0.08
CA ALA A 138 -16.75 -3.94 -0.45
C ALA A 138 -15.28 -3.80 -0.89
N LEU A 139 -14.34 -4.35 -0.09
CA LEU A 139 -12.91 -4.37 -0.42
C LEU A 139 -12.67 -5.12 -1.74
N HIS A 140 -13.23 -6.32 -1.91
CA HIS A 140 -13.14 -7.05 -3.18
C HIS A 140 -13.79 -6.31 -4.35
N GLY A 141 -14.89 -5.61 -4.10
CA GLY A 141 -15.55 -4.74 -5.08
C GLY A 141 -14.63 -3.63 -5.58
N ALA A 142 -13.99 -2.92 -4.64
CA ALA A 142 -13.02 -1.85 -4.94
C ALA A 142 -11.84 -2.38 -5.78
N LEU A 143 -11.25 -3.51 -5.39
CA LEU A 143 -10.15 -4.14 -6.13
C LEU A 143 -10.54 -4.56 -7.54
N ARG A 144 -11.72 -5.17 -7.74
CA ARG A 144 -12.21 -5.53 -9.08
C ARG A 144 -12.44 -4.31 -9.96
N SER A 145 -13.06 -3.27 -9.41
CA SER A 145 -13.29 -2.01 -10.13
C SER A 145 -11.98 -1.36 -10.56
N PHE A 146 -11.02 -1.29 -9.63
CA PHE A 146 -9.69 -0.73 -9.92
C PHE A 146 -8.93 -1.55 -10.97
N ALA A 147 -8.97 -2.88 -10.87
CA ALA A 147 -8.32 -3.78 -11.83
C ALA A 147 -8.86 -3.58 -13.26
N ALA A 148 -10.15 -3.36 -13.41
CA ALA A 148 -10.76 -3.07 -14.71
C ALA A 148 -10.28 -1.72 -15.27
N LYS A 149 -10.29 -0.67 -14.43
CA LYS A 149 -9.88 0.70 -14.82
C LYS A 149 -8.39 0.77 -15.16
N SER A 150 -7.52 0.14 -14.35
CA SER A 150 -6.06 0.27 -14.47
C SER A 150 -5.50 -0.26 -15.79
N LYS A 151 -6.20 -1.17 -16.48
CA LYS A 151 -5.81 -1.67 -17.82
C LYS A 151 -5.66 -0.56 -18.88
N GLY A 152 -6.39 0.55 -18.74
CA GLY A 152 -6.34 1.69 -19.66
C GLY A 152 -5.14 2.63 -19.44
N PHE A 153 -4.32 2.38 -18.42
CA PHE A 153 -3.26 3.27 -17.95
C PHE A 153 -1.86 2.71 -18.23
N ASP A 154 -0.86 3.59 -18.18
CA ASP A 154 0.55 3.21 -18.30
C ASP A 154 1.13 2.80 -16.95
N VAL A 155 0.70 3.47 -15.88
CA VAL A 155 1.17 3.27 -14.51
C VAL A 155 -0.01 3.07 -13.58
N ALA A 156 0.05 2.04 -12.73
CA ALA A 156 -0.90 1.80 -11.66
C ALA A 156 -0.18 1.69 -10.31
N VAL A 157 -0.72 2.38 -9.32
CA VAL A 157 -0.24 2.33 -7.94
C VAL A 157 -1.40 1.95 -7.02
N VAL A 158 -1.15 1.07 -6.07
CA VAL A 158 -2.03 0.86 -4.92
C VAL A 158 -1.27 1.24 -3.67
N TYR A 159 -1.83 2.11 -2.87
CA TYR A 159 -1.46 2.29 -1.46
C TYR A 159 -2.55 1.66 -0.61
N SER A 160 -2.18 0.76 0.30
CA SER A 160 -3.15 0.14 1.20
C SER A 160 -2.62 0.14 2.64
N THR A 161 -3.51 0.41 3.60
CA THR A 161 -3.21 0.36 5.03
C THR A 161 -4.40 -0.15 5.82
N GLY A 162 -4.12 -0.68 7.02
CA GLY A 162 -5.05 -1.29 7.94
C GLY A 162 -4.35 -2.34 8.80
N HIS A 163 -5.08 -3.06 9.63
CA HIS A 163 -4.50 -4.21 10.33
C HIS A 163 -4.03 -5.28 9.34
N GLY A 164 -2.83 -5.78 9.58
CA GLY A 164 -2.23 -6.83 8.75
C GLY A 164 -1.56 -7.88 9.62
N VAL A 165 -1.48 -9.09 9.09
CA VAL A 165 -0.78 -10.23 9.69
C VAL A 165 -0.02 -11.00 8.63
N GLU A 166 1.00 -11.73 9.06
CA GLU A 166 1.70 -12.71 8.23
C GLU A 166 1.42 -14.12 8.74
N HIS A 167 1.05 -15.01 7.87
CA HIS A 167 0.78 -16.41 8.17
C HIS A 167 1.31 -17.29 7.05
N GLU A 168 2.15 -18.27 7.39
CA GLU A 168 2.75 -19.21 6.43
C GLU A 168 3.40 -18.50 5.22
N GLY A 169 4.13 -17.39 5.46
CA GLY A 169 4.82 -16.61 4.42
C GLY A 169 3.91 -15.76 3.54
N SER A 170 2.60 -15.71 3.82
CA SER A 170 1.65 -14.84 3.13
C SER A 170 1.24 -13.69 4.02
N THR A 171 1.23 -12.47 3.48
CA THR A 171 0.76 -11.27 4.19
C THR A 171 -0.70 -11.00 3.84
N TYR A 172 -1.52 -10.68 4.84
CA TYR A 172 -2.95 -10.42 4.70
C TYR A 172 -3.31 -9.03 5.23
N LEU A 173 -4.21 -8.35 4.53
CA LEU A 173 -4.98 -7.22 5.04
C LEU A 173 -6.26 -7.75 5.69
N LEU A 174 -6.53 -7.32 6.91
CA LEU A 174 -7.75 -7.68 7.64
C LEU A 174 -8.82 -6.61 7.38
N PRO A 175 -9.98 -6.96 6.80
CA PRO A 175 -11.07 -6.02 6.58
C PRO A 175 -11.79 -5.66 7.87
N GLY A 176 -12.65 -4.63 7.83
CA GLY A 176 -13.33 -4.10 9.01
C GLY A 176 -14.26 -5.10 9.72
N ASP A 177 -14.76 -6.10 8.99
CA ASP A 177 -15.62 -7.19 9.48
C ASP A 177 -14.83 -8.45 9.89
N TYR A 178 -13.49 -8.39 9.98
CA TYR A 178 -12.68 -9.53 10.40
C TYR A 178 -13.01 -9.96 11.84
N PRO A 179 -13.23 -11.28 12.09
CA PRO A 179 -13.64 -11.78 13.41
C PRO A 179 -12.45 -12.00 14.35
N PHE A 180 -11.82 -10.93 14.84
CA PHE A 180 -10.60 -10.94 15.66
C PHE A 180 -10.63 -11.90 16.86
N LEU A 181 -11.78 -12.04 17.52
CA LEU A 181 -11.91 -12.92 18.68
C LEU A 181 -11.74 -14.41 18.35
N ARG A 182 -11.78 -14.78 17.08
CA ARG A 182 -11.59 -16.16 16.60
C ARG A 182 -10.14 -16.48 16.24
N GLY A 183 -9.22 -15.50 16.33
CA GLY A 183 -7.80 -15.66 16.04
C GLY A 183 -7.45 -15.62 14.53
N TYR A 184 -6.33 -16.26 14.17
CA TYR A 184 -5.70 -16.14 12.85
C TYR A 184 -5.25 -17.51 12.33
N CYS A 185 -6.11 -18.47 12.14
CA CYS A 185 -5.74 -19.73 11.50
C CYS A 185 -5.91 -19.64 9.97
N THR A 186 -5.25 -20.53 9.24
CA THR A 186 -5.26 -20.61 7.75
C THR A 186 -6.68 -20.54 7.19
N THR A 187 -7.61 -21.33 7.73
CA THR A 187 -9.01 -21.37 7.27
C THR A 187 -9.71 -20.04 7.48
N LEU A 188 -9.52 -19.41 8.64
CA LEU A 188 -10.15 -18.15 8.98
C LEU A 188 -9.61 -17.00 8.11
N LEU A 189 -8.30 -16.95 7.89
CA LEU A 189 -7.66 -15.98 7.01
C LEU A 189 -8.14 -16.15 5.56
N ALA A 190 -8.23 -17.36 5.06
CA ALA A 190 -8.75 -17.63 3.72
C ALA A 190 -10.21 -17.17 3.55
N GLN A 191 -11.04 -17.32 4.58
CA GLN A 191 -12.46 -16.94 4.54
C GLN A 191 -12.69 -15.44 4.75
N HIS A 192 -11.90 -14.77 5.59
CA HIS A 192 -12.21 -13.41 6.08
C HIS A 192 -11.16 -12.36 5.75
N ALA A 193 -9.90 -12.71 5.50
CA ALA A 193 -8.84 -11.77 5.15
C ALA A 193 -8.64 -11.63 3.63
N VAL A 194 -7.79 -10.68 3.23
CA VAL A 194 -7.44 -10.46 1.82
C VAL A 194 -5.92 -10.51 1.67
N PRO A 195 -5.37 -11.51 0.93
CA PRO A 195 -3.95 -11.58 0.68
C PRO A 195 -3.43 -10.31 -0.02
N VAL A 196 -2.28 -9.79 0.39
CA VAL A 196 -1.65 -8.61 -0.24
C VAL A 196 -1.34 -8.87 -1.71
N ASP A 197 -1.01 -10.09 -2.10
CA ASP A 197 -0.83 -10.47 -3.50
C ASP A 197 -2.11 -10.24 -4.34
N ARG A 198 -3.29 -10.42 -3.76
CA ARG A 198 -4.56 -10.12 -4.42
C ARG A 198 -4.74 -8.60 -4.58
N ILE A 199 -4.33 -7.81 -3.60
CA ILE A 199 -4.32 -6.35 -3.68
C ILE A 199 -3.36 -5.91 -4.80
N ALA A 200 -2.15 -6.44 -4.80
CA ALA A 200 -1.14 -6.18 -5.83
C ALA A 200 -1.64 -6.58 -7.23
N SER A 201 -2.34 -7.70 -7.35
CA SER A 201 -2.89 -8.17 -8.63
C SER A 201 -3.97 -7.26 -9.23
N ALA A 202 -4.48 -6.27 -8.49
CA ALA A 202 -5.40 -5.27 -9.01
C ALA A 202 -4.69 -4.20 -9.87
N CYS A 203 -3.37 -4.06 -9.76
CA CYS A 203 -2.57 -3.27 -10.68
C CYS A 203 -2.44 -4.02 -12.02
N LYS A 204 -3.00 -3.44 -13.09
CA LYS A 204 -3.03 -4.04 -14.45
C LYS A 204 -2.56 -3.06 -15.52
N ALA A 205 -1.79 -2.04 -15.15
CA ALA A 205 -1.26 -1.06 -16.09
C ALA A 205 -0.18 -1.66 -17.00
N LYS A 206 0.06 -0.97 -18.13
CA LYS A 206 0.86 -1.48 -19.25
C LYS A 206 2.37 -1.48 -18.98
N LYS A 207 2.88 -0.55 -18.14
CA LYS A 207 4.32 -0.32 -17.97
C LYS A 207 4.81 -0.56 -16.54
N VAL A 208 4.14 0.04 -15.55
CA VAL A 208 4.57 0.00 -14.15
C VAL A 208 3.39 -0.30 -13.24
N ASN A 209 3.57 -1.27 -12.35
CA ASN A 209 2.60 -1.65 -11.34
C ASN A 209 3.30 -1.72 -9.99
N LEU A 210 2.86 -0.87 -9.04
CA LEU A 210 3.43 -0.78 -7.70
C LEU A 210 2.33 -0.93 -6.65
N THR A 211 2.66 -1.62 -5.57
CA THR A 211 1.81 -1.72 -4.38
C THR A 211 2.62 -1.32 -3.16
N PHE A 212 2.11 -0.38 -2.39
CA PHE A 212 2.63 0.01 -1.08
C PHE A 212 1.67 -0.51 -0.02
N PHE A 213 2.16 -1.40 0.84
CA PHE A 213 1.38 -1.96 1.93
C PHE A 213 1.90 -1.44 3.27
N ALA A 214 1.09 -0.67 3.99
CA ALA A 214 1.45 -0.01 5.23
C ALA A 214 0.80 -0.65 6.47
N GLY A 215 0.46 -1.94 6.41
CA GLY A 215 -0.01 -2.73 7.54
C GLY A 215 1.09 -3.55 8.21
N CYS A 216 0.80 -4.06 9.40
CA CYS A 216 1.68 -4.99 10.13
C CYS A 216 1.88 -6.30 9.36
N ARG A 217 2.99 -6.97 9.67
CA ARG A 217 3.35 -8.32 9.20
C ARG A 217 3.69 -9.23 10.39
N THR A 218 3.02 -9.03 11.52
CA THR A 218 3.22 -9.88 12.71
C THR A 218 2.85 -11.32 12.39
N ASN A 219 3.71 -12.26 12.80
CA ASN A 219 3.43 -13.68 12.68
C ASN A 219 2.28 -14.09 13.59
N THR A 220 1.45 -15.02 13.11
CA THR A 220 0.28 -15.55 13.82
C THR A 220 0.48 -17.01 14.16
#